data_0afc7e2fa6702fb2f0d7e5c80068042d
#
_entry.id   0afc7e2fa6702fb2f0d7e5c80068042d
#
_cell.length_a   1.000
_cell.length_b   1.000
_cell.length_c   1.000
_cell.angle_alpha   90.00
_cell.angle_beta   90.00
_cell.angle_gamma   90.00
#
_symmetry.space_group_name_H-M   'P 1'
#
loop_
_entity.id
_entity.type
_entity.pdbx_description
1 polymer ?
#
loop_
_entity_poly.entity_id
_entity_poly.type
_entity_poly.pdbx_seq_one_letter_code
_entity_poly.pdbx_strand_id
1 'polypeptide(L)'
;MSKPGKRFRNALSTIDREKLYPLEEAVKLVKDGAKAKFDETIEVAMNLGVDPRHSDQMVRGVCALPHGSGRKLRVAVFAKGAKAEEAKKAGADVVGAEDLVEQVQKGVIDFDRCIATPDMMPLVGRLGKVLGPRGLMPNPKVGTVTSDIAPAVRAAKGGAVEFRVEKAGLIHAGVGKASFTEQALVENIRAFADAVMKSKPSGSKGTFLKRVAVTSTMGPGVKIEPASLIGGGAG
;
A
#
# COMPACT_ATOMS: atom_id res chain seq x y z
N MET A 1 31.77 -4.58 2.05
CA MET A 1 30.52 -3.82 2.35
C MET A 1 30.89 -2.61 3.24
N SER A 2 30.36 -1.42 2.93
CA SER A 2 30.57 -0.23 3.77
C SER A 2 29.88 -0.41 5.14
N LYS A 3 30.52 0.09 6.21
CA LYS A 3 29.94 0.02 7.56
C LYS A 3 28.69 0.94 7.63
N PRO A 4 27.60 0.50 8.28
CA PRO A 4 26.40 1.33 8.42
C PRO A 4 26.71 2.60 9.23
N GLY A 5 26.00 3.69 8.92
CA GLY A 5 26.18 4.99 9.57
C GLY A 5 25.89 4.97 11.08
N LYS A 6 26.42 5.93 11.83
CA LYS A 6 26.30 6.01 13.29
C LYS A 6 24.82 5.98 13.76
N ARG A 7 23.92 6.73 13.08
CA ARG A 7 22.50 6.77 13.41
C ARG A 7 21.85 5.38 13.32
N PHE A 8 22.07 4.66 12.22
CA PHE A 8 21.53 3.32 12.02
C PHE A 8 22.09 2.33 13.06
N ARG A 9 23.38 2.39 13.38
CA ARG A 9 23.98 1.55 14.41
C ARG A 9 23.37 1.80 15.79
N ASN A 10 23.14 3.07 16.14
CA ASN A 10 22.49 3.42 17.41
C ASN A 10 21.05 2.92 17.48
N ALA A 11 20.27 3.05 16.38
CA ALA A 11 18.92 2.49 16.32
C ALA A 11 18.93 0.96 16.36
N LEU A 12 19.94 0.33 15.75
CA LEU A 12 20.06 -1.13 15.76
C LEU A 12 20.46 -1.69 17.13
N SER A 13 21.24 -0.95 17.94
CA SER A 13 21.65 -1.39 19.28
C SER A 13 20.50 -1.44 20.29
N THR A 14 19.39 -0.76 20.02
CA THR A 14 18.17 -0.81 20.88
C THR A 14 17.22 -1.97 20.50
N ILE A 15 17.54 -2.71 19.45
CA ILE A 15 16.67 -3.77 18.91
C ILE A 15 17.41 -5.11 18.98
N ASP A 16 16.80 -6.08 19.66
CA ASP A 16 17.26 -7.47 19.60
C ASP A 16 16.70 -8.12 18.32
N ARG A 17 17.58 -8.57 17.43
CA ARG A 17 17.22 -9.15 16.14
C ARG A 17 16.62 -10.56 16.24
N GLU A 18 16.84 -11.24 17.34
CA GLU A 18 16.31 -12.59 17.57
C GLU A 18 14.92 -12.56 18.22
N LYS A 19 14.60 -11.48 18.94
CA LYS A 19 13.32 -11.30 19.63
C LYS A 19 12.20 -10.99 18.64
N LEU A 20 11.02 -11.56 18.88
CA LEU A 20 9.74 -11.13 18.29
C LEU A 20 9.08 -10.18 19.27
N TYR A 21 8.71 -9.01 18.79
CA TYR A 21 8.12 -7.95 19.61
C TYR A 21 6.60 -7.91 19.46
N PRO A 22 5.84 -7.60 20.53
CA PRO A 22 4.44 -7.20 20.40
C PRO A 22 4.31 -5.98 19.48
N LEU A 23 3.16 -5.83 18.82
CA LEU A 23 2.95 -4.76 17.84
C LEU A 23 3.20 -3.37 18.41
N GLU A 24 2.68 -3.08 19.60
CA GLU A 24 2.79 -1.78 20.26
C GLU A 24 4.25 -1.43 20.58
N GLU A 25 5.01 -2.39 21.11
CA GLU A 25 6.44 -2.21 21.42
C GLU A 25 7.25 -2.02 20.13
N ALA A 26 6.95 -2.79 19.07
CA ALA A 26 7.62 -2.67 17.78
C ALA A 26 7.39 -1.29 17.15
N VAL A 27 6.17 -0.78 17.16
CA VAL A 27 5.82 0.55 16.63
C VAL A 27 6.56 1.65 17.40
N LYS A 28 6.62 1.57 18.72
CA LYS A 28 7.37 2.51 19.55
C LYS A 28 8.86 2.52 19.21
N LEU A 29 9.50 1.35 19.12
CA LEU A 29 10.93 1.23 18.77
C LEU A 29 11.24 1.81 17.40
N VAL A 30 10.39 1.53 16.40
CA VAL A 30 10.54 2.06 15.04
C VAL A 30 10.38 3.58 15.01
N LYS A 31 9.39 4.11 15.74
CA LYS A 31 9.14 5.55 15.82
C LYS A 31 10.28 6.28 16.54
N ASP A 32 10.78 5.75 17.65
CA ASP A 32 11.94 6.29 18.38
C ASP A 32 13.21 6.27 17.54
N GLY A 33 13.33 5.30 16.64
CA GLY A 33 14.44 5.17 15.68
C GLY A 33 14.35 6.11 14.47
N ALA A 34 13.17 6.66 14.16
CA ALA A 34 12.90 7.51 13.01
C ALA A 34 13.38 8.96 13.27
N LYS A 35 14.69 9.18 13.14
CA LYS A 35 15.37 10.47 13.42
C LYS A 35 15.95 11.13 12.17
N ALA A 36 15.38 10.90 10.99
CA ALA A 36 15.77 11.59 9.78
C ALA A 36 15.29 13.06 9.78
N LYS A 37 15.85 13.87 8.87
CA LYS A 37 15.47 15.29 8.72
C LYS A 37 14.15 15.48 7.95
N PHE A 38 13.45 14.40 7.62
CA PHE A 38 12.17 14.39 6.92
C PHE A 38 11.20 13.45 7.67
N ASP A 39 9.90 13.59 7.40
CA ASP A 39 8.88 12.73 7.98
C ASP A 39 8.95 11.33 7.33
N GLU A 40 9.58 10.40 8.04
CA GLU A 40 9.81 9.04 7.57
C GLU A 40 8.48 8.29 7.39
N THR A 41 8.42 7.42 6.39
CA THR A 41 7.28 6.52 6.23
C THR A 41 7.49 5.27 7.09
N ILE A 42 6.45 4.85 7.79
CA ILE A 42 6.42 3.56 8.49
C ILE A 42 5.90 2.52 7.49
N GLU A 43 6.68 1.47 7.31
CA GLU A 43 6.43 0.42 6.33
C GLU A 43 6.29 -0.94 7.02
N VAL A 44 5.38 -1.76 6.51
CA VAL A 44 5.19 -3.15 6.94
C VAL A 44 5.63 -4.08 5.84
N ALA A 45 6.42 -5.07 6.20
CA ALA A 45 6.79 -6.19 5.33
C ALA A 45 6.19 -7.48 5.90
N MET A 46 5.45 -8.22 5.07
CA MET A 46 4.81 -9.48 5.43
C MET A 46 5.29 -10.60 4.52
N ASN A 47 5.79 -11.69 5.10
CA ASN A 47 6.12 -12.90 4.37
C ASN A 47 4.93 -13.86 4.43
N LEU A 48 4.40 -14.20 3.27
CA LEU A 48 3.24 -15.06 3.14
C LEU A 48 3.63 -16.49 2.72
N GLY A 49 2.83 -17.44 3.17
CA GLY A 49 2.94 -18.86 2.80
C GLY A 49 2.24 -19.18 1.47
N VAL A 50 2.58 -18.41 0.42
CA VAL A 50 2.03 -18.60 -0.93
C VAL A 50 3.15 -18.77 -1.95
N ASP A 51 2.87 -19.41 -3.06
CA ASP A 51 3.74 -19.45 -4.23
C ASP A 51 3.17 -18.53 -5.35
N PRO A 52 3.74 -17.32 -5.53
CA PRO A 52 3.23 -16.36 -6.51
C PRO A 52 3.44 -16.78 -7.97
N ARG A 53 4.12 -17.90 -8.24
CA ARG A 53 4.24 -18.48 -9.60
C ARG A 53 2.92 -19.05 -10.09
N HIS A 54 2.07 -19.46 -9.16
CA HIS A 54 0.74 -19.94 -9.45
C HIS A 54 -0.26 -18.78 -9.43
N SER A 55 -1.04 -18.64 -10.50
CA SER A 55 -1.99 -17.54 -10.67
C SER A 55 -3.12 -17.53 -9.63
N ASP A 56 -3.47 -18.70 -9.10
CA ASP A 56 -4.45 -18.93 -8.04
C ASP A 56 -3.94 -18.54 -6.63
N GLN A 57 -2.60 -18.44 -6.46
CA GLN A 57 -1.97 -18.02 -5.20
C GLN A 57 -1.49 -16.57 -5.22
N MET A 58 -1.85 -15.81 -6.23
CA MET A 58 -1.51 -14.40 -6.36
C MET A 58 -2.37 -13.54 -5.42
N VAL A 59 -1.78 -13.10 -4.31
CA VAL A 59 -2.43 -12.20 -3.34
C VAL A 59 -2.30 -10.75 -3.80
N ARG A 60 -3.43 -10.07 -3.91
CA ARG A 60 -3.51 -8.64 -4.23
C ARG A 60 -4.82 -8.06 -3.73
N GLY A 61 -4.79 -6.81 -3.31
CA GLY A 61 -5.98 -6.13 -2.82
C GLY A 61 -5.72 -4.66 -2.51
N VAL A 62 -6.73 -4.03 -1.94
CA VAL A 62 -6.67 -2.66 -1.41
C VAL A 62 -7.11 -2.69 0.04
N CYS A 63 -6.40 -1.98 0.87
CA CYS A 63 -6.77 -1.72 2.25
C CYS A 63 -7.04 -0.22 2.43
N ALA A 64 -8.21 0.13 2.91
CA ALA A 64 -8.50 1.47 3.40
C ALA A 64 -7.94 1.58 4.83
N LEU A 65 -6.93 2.42 5.01
CA LEU A 65 -6.35 2.65 6.33
C LEU A 65 -7.23 3.61 7.14
N PRO A 66 -7.59 3.29 8.39
CA PRO A 66 -8.44 4.13 9.23
C PRO A 66 -7.93 5.58 9.38
N HIS A 67 -6.62 5.73 9.54
CA HIS A 67 -5.97 7.04 9.69
C HIS A 67 -5.28 7.54 8.41
N GLY A 68 -5.55 6.88 7.27
CA GLY A 68 -4.89 7.17 6.00
C GLY A 68 -3.40 6.81 5.99
N SER A 69 -2.76 7.03 4.85
CA SER A 69 -1.32 6.76 4.67
C SER A 69 -0.41 7.97 4.94
N GLY A 70 -0.98 9.16 5.19
CA GLY A 70 -0.25 10.42 5.31
C GLY A 70 0.36 10.94 4.00
N ARG A 71 0.06 10.31 2.88
CA ARG A 71 0.47 10.76 1.54
C ARG A 71 -0.66 11.53 0.86
N LYS A 72 -0.35 12.69 0.30
CA LYS A 72 -1.25 13.40 -0.61
C LYS A 72 -1.07 12.80 -2.00
N LEU A 73 -1.99 11.94 -2.40
CA LEU A 73 -1.94 11.27 -3.71
C LEU A 73 -2.67 12.12 -4.75
N ARG A 74 -2.06 12.28 -5.92
CA ARG A 74 -2.71 12.86 -7.10
C ARG A 74 -3.44 11.75 -7.84
N VAL A 75 -4.74 11.91 -8.00
CA VAL A 75 -5.62 10.91 -8.61
C VAL A 75 -6.00 11.34 -10.02
N ALA A 76 -5.68 10.52 -11.00
CA ALA A 76 -6.14 10.66 -12.37
C ALA A 76 -7.38 9.77 -12.63
N VAL A 77 -8.35 10.32 -13.34
CA VAL A 77 -9.57 9.60 -13.72
C VAL A 77 -9.77 9.64 -15.23
N PHE A 78 -9.83 8.45 -15.84
CA PHE A 78 -10.21 8.29 -17.24
C PHE A 78 -11.71 8.08 -17.33
N ALA A 79 -12.43 9.13 -17.72
CA ALA A 79 -13.88 9.13 -17.85
C ALA A 79 -14.36 10.09 -18.94
N LYS A 80 -15.52 9.82 -19.53
CA LYS A 80 -16.17 10.66 -20.54
C LYS A 80 -17.49 11.27 -20.02
N GLY A 81 -17.84 12.44 -20.52
CA GLY A 81 -19.14 13.10 -20.28
C GLY A 81 -19.44 13.38 -18.81
N ALA A 82 -20.64 13.04 -18.36
CA ALA A 82 -21.11 13.30 -16.99
C ALA A 82 -20.23 12.69 -15.91
N LYS A 83 -19.62 11.51 -16.18
CA LYS A 83 -18.71 10.86 -15.26
C LYS A 83 -17.39 11.65 -15.03
N ALA A 84 -16.94 12.39 -16.03
CA ALA A 84 -15.79 13.27 -15.89
C ALA A 84 -16.09 14.46 -14.96
N GLU A 85 -17.31 15.02 -15.02
CA GLU A 85 -17.77 16.08 -14.11
C GLU A 85 -17.91 15.55 -12.67
N GLU A 86 -18.45 14.34 -12.51
CA GLU A 86 -18.53 13.66 -11.22
C GLU A 86 -17.14 13.46 -10.60
N ALA A 87 -16.16 13.03 -11.41
CA ALA A 87 -14.77 12.89 -10.97
C ALA A 87 -14.17 14.22 -10.47
N LYS A 88 -14.41 15.31 -11.19
CA LYS A 88 -13.97 16.65 -10.78
C LYS A 88 -14.63 17.08 -9.46
N LYS A 89 -15.95 16.89 -9.33
CA LYS A 89 -16.69 17.18 -8.09
C LYS A 89 -16.21 16.32 -6.91
N ALA A 90 -15.80 15.07 -7.15
CA ALA A 90 -15.23 14.19 -6.15
C ALA A 90 -13.80 14.57 -5.74
N GLY A 91 -13.18 15.51 -6.45
CA GLY A 91 -11.85 16.04 -6.13
C GLY A 91 -10.71 15.34 -6.86
N ALA A 92 -10.93 14.67 -7.99
CA ALA A 92 -9.84 14.15 -8.82
C ALA A 92 -8.94 15.30 -9.32
N ASP A 93 -7.63 15.07 -9.34
CA ASP A 93 -6.64 16.11 -9.69
C ASP A 93 -6.48 16.22 -11.21
N VAL A 94 -6.57 15.12 -11.91
CA VAL A 94 -6.49 15.04 -13.36
C VAL A 94 -7.69 14.25 -13.88
N VAL A 95 -8.48 14.84 -14.76
CA VAL A 95 -9.63 14.16 -15.37
C VAL A 95 -9.59 14.39 -16.87
N GLY A 96 -9.62 13.31 -17.62
CA GLY A 96 -9.60 13.37 -19.07
C GLY A 96 -10.06 12.07 -19.72
N ALA A 97 -10.20 12.12 -21.03
CA ALA A 97 -10.56 11.00 -21.86
C ALA A 97 -9.41 10.66 -22.83
N GLU A 98 -9.60 10.93 -24.11
CA GLU A 98 -8.60 10.66 -25.15
C GLU A 98 -7.39 11.62 -25.06
N ASP A 99 -7.63 12.85 -24.67
CA ASP A 99 -6.61 13.86 -24.38
C ASP A 99 -5.62 13.39 -23.30
N LEU A 100 -6.13 12.82 -22.21
CA LEU A 100 -5.28 12.26 -21.12
C LEU A 100 -4.53 11.02 -21.60
N VAL A 101 -5.14 10.18 -22.44
CA VAL A 101 -4.47 9.01 -23.02
C VAL A 101 -3.27 9.45 -23.87
N GLU A 102 -3.40 10.49 -24.69
CA GLU A 102 -2.29 11.03 -25.49
C GLU A 102 -1.17 11.60 -24.64
N GLN A 103 -1.50 12.33 -23.57
CA GLN A 103 -0.50 12.88 -22.63
C GLN A 103 0.31 11.75 -21.99
N VAL A 104 -0.35 10.71 -21.52
CA VAL A 104 0.32 9.55 -20.91
C VAL A 104 1.16 8.78 -21.95
N GLN A 105 0.71 8.66 -23.19
CA GLN A 105 1.52 8.07 -24.28
C GLN A 105 2.80 8.86 -24.55
N LYS A 106 2.74 10.18 -24.45
CA LYS A 106 3.91 11.08 -24.57
C LYS A 106 4.82 11.02 -23.33
N GLY A 107 4.46 10.23 -22.31
CA GLY A 107 5.25 10.04 -21.09
C GLY A 107 4.97 11.03 -19.98
N VAL A 108 4.00 11.93 -20.15
CA VAL A 108 3.59 12.88 -19.10
C VAL A 108 2.67 12.14 -18.13
N ILE A 109 3.20 11.78 -16.96
CA ILE A 109 2.47 11.07 -15.91
C ILE A 109 2.60 11.86 -14.62
N ASP A 110 1.59 12.68 -14.35
CA ASP A 110 1.58 13.63 -13.24
C ASP A 110 0.59 13.21 -12.14
N PHE A 111 0.44 11.90 -11.94
CA PHE A 111 -0.47 11.30 -10.97
C PHE A 111 0.15 10.06 -10.32
N ASP A 112 -0.33 9.76 -9.11
CA ASP A 112 0.12 8.65 -8.27
C ASP A 112 -0.88 7.49 -8.26
N ARG A 113 -2.12 7.72 -8.68
CA ARG A 113 -3.19 6.75 -8.79
C ARG A 113 -4.01 6.99 -10.05
N CYS A 114 -4.48 5.89 -10.63
CA CYS A 114 -5.30 5.91 -11.83
C CYS A 114 -6.60 5.14 -11.61
N ILE A 115 -7.72 5.79 -11.93
CA ILE A 115 -9.05 5.21 -11.93
C ILE A 115 -9.60 5.32 -13.35
N ALA A 116 -10.30 4.30 -13.81
CA ALA A 116 -10.91 4.30 -15.13
C ALA A 116 -12.34 3.79 -15.09
N THR A 117 -13.20 4.36 -15.94
CA THR A 117 -14.49 3.74 -16.23
C THR A 117 -14.32 2.53 -17.14
N PRO A 118 -15.21 1.52 -17.05
CA PRO A 118 -15.14 0.34 -17.92
C PRO A 118 -15.11 0.71 -19.41
N ASP A 119 -15.84 1.75 -19.80
CA ASP A 119 -15.93 2.25 -21.19
C ASP A 119 -14.60 2.78 -21.72
N MET A 120 -13.71 3.27 -20.82
CA MET A 120 -12.40 3.79 -21.18
C MET A 120 -11.31 2.72 -21.21
N MET A 121 -11.57 1.52 -20.69
CA MET A 121 -10.57 0.46 -20.58
C MET A 121 -9.95 0.03 -21.93
N PRO A 122 -10.67 -0.01 -23.06
CA PRO A 122 -10.06 -0.31 -24.37
C PRO A 122 -8.99 0.71 -24.78
N LEU A 123 -9.16 1.98 -24.41
CA LEU A 123 -8.18 3.04 -24.69
C LEU A 123 -7.02 3.01 -23.67
N VAL A 124 -7.35 2.88 -22.38
CA VAL A 124 -6.35 2.77 -21.28
C VAL A 124 -5.51 1.51 -21.45
N GLY A 125 -6.07 0.42 -22.00
CA GLY A 125 -5.33 -0.80 -22.32
C GLY A 125 -4.12 -0.59 -23.21
N ARG A 126 -4.18 0.38 -24.14
CA ARG A 126 -3.06 0.76 -25.02
C ARG A 126 -1.90 1.38 -24.21
N LEU A 127 -2.17 1.93 -23.03
CA LEU A 127 -1.18 2.49 -22.12
C LEU A 127 -0.50 1.43 -21.25
N GLY A 128 -0.84 0.15 -21.38
CA GLY A 128 -0.32 -0.94 -20.55
C GLY A 128 1.20 -1.03 -20.52
N LYS A 129 1.87 -0.71 -21.64
CA LYS A 129 3.35 -0.66 -21.72
C LYS A 129 3.96 0.47 -20.87
N VAL A 130 3.22 1.54 -20.62
CA VAL A 130 3.68 2.73 -19.88
C VAL A 130 3.24 2.67 -18.42
N LEU A 131 1.96 2.36 -18.16
CA LEU A 131 1.37 2.32 -16.83
C LEU A 131 1.66 1.02 -16.08
N GLY A 132 1.79 -0.10 -16.79
CA GLY A 132 2.00 -1.42 -16.20
C GLY A 132 3.28 -1.52 -15.36
N PRO A 133 4.48 -1.17 -15.90
CA PRO A 133 5.73 -1.21 -15.14
C PRO A 133 5.74 -0.28 -13.92
N ARG A 134 4.95 0.80 -13.96
CA ARG A 134 4.82 1.76 -12.86
C ARG A 134 3.77 1.36 -11.81
N GLY A 135 3.03 0.26 -12.03
CA GLY A 135 1.96 -0.17 -11.13
C GLY A 135 0.71 0.73 -11.15
N LEU A 136 0.58 1.60 -12.17
CA LEU A 136 -0.52 2.57 -12.29
C LEU A 136 -1.67 2.07 -13.17
N MET A 137 -1.60 0.85 -13.69
CA MET A 137 -2.64 0.30 -14.56
C MET A 137 -3.92 0.00 -13.78
N PRO A 138 -5.08 0.59 -14.16
CA PRO A 138 -6.35 0.31 -13.52
C PRO A 138 -6.71 -1.18 -13.60
N ASN A 139 -7.31 -1.70 -12.54
CA ASN A 139 -7.68 -3.11 -12.47
C ASN A 139 -9.01 -3.31 -11.73
N PRO A 140 -9.96 -4.10 -12.30
CA PRO A 140 -11.24 -4.38 -11.65
C PRO A 140 -11.10 -5.06 -10.29
N LYS A 141 -10.13 -5.97 -10.13
CA LYS A 141 -9.91 -6.70 -8.86
C LYS A 141 -9.48 -5.81 -7.70
N VAL A 142 -8.97 -4.62 -8.01
CA VAL A 142 -8.48 -3.62 -7.04
C VAL A 142 -9.51 -2.49 -6.88
N GLY A 143 -10.63 -2.54 -7.62
CA GLY A 143 -11.67 -1.51 -7.58
C GLY A 143 -11.30 -0.18 -8.23
N THR A 144 -10.21 -0.14 -9.01
CA THR A 144 -9.79 1.05 -9.77
C THR A 144 -10.42 1.13 -11.15
N VAL A 145 -11.16 0.09 -11.57
CA VAL A 145 -12.07 0.11 -12.72
C VAL A 145 -13.49 0.01 -12.19
N THR A 146 -14.20 1.11 -12.21
CA THR A 146 -15.57 1.19 -11.67
C THR A 146 -16.43 2.20 -12.42
N SER A 147 -17.75 2.00 -12.40
CA SER A 147 -18.75 2.97 -12.82
C SER A 147 -18.97 4.07 -11.77
N ASP A 148 -18.73 3.76 -10.48
CA ASP A 148 -18.96 4.63 -9.34
C ASP A 148 -17.66 5.37 -9.00
N ILE A 149 -17.47 6.52 -9.64
CA ILE A 149 -16.21 7.27 -9.58
C ILE A 149 -16.03 7.98 -8.25
N ALA A 150 -17.07 8.61 -7.71
CA ALA A 150 -16.96 9.43 -6.52
C ALA A 150 -16.47 8.67 -5.28
N PRO A 151 -17.00 7.46 -4.95
CA PRO A 151 -16.47 6.64 -3.87
C PRO A 151 -15.03 6.20 -4.11
N ALA A 152 -14.69 5.82 -5.37
CA ALA A 152 -13.35 5.36 -5.71
C ALA A 152 -12.29 6.48 -5.56
N VAL A 153 -12.60 7.70 -5.98
CA VAL A 153 -11.73 8.87 -5.81
C VAL A 153 -11.56 9.21 -4.32
N ARG A 154 -12.65 9.19 -3.54
CA ARG A 154 -12.57 9.44 -2.09
C ARG A 154 -11.73 8.38 -1.38
N ALA A 155 -11.90 7.10 -1.71
CA ALA A 155 -11.10 6.02 -1.17
C ALA A 155 -9.60 6.18 -1.53
N ALA A 156 -9.30 6.50 -2.79
CA ALA A 156 -7.93 6.72 -3.23
C ALA A 156 -7.27 7.91 -2.50
N LYS A 157 -8.00 9.02 -2.32
CA LYS A 157 -7.52 10.19 -1.56
C LYS A 157 -7.53 9.98 -0.04
N GLY A 158 -8.42 9.14 0.47
CA GLY A 158 -8.50 8.76 1.88
C GLY A 158 -7.35 7.89 2.36
N GLY A 159 -6.38 7.58 1.49
CA GLY A 159 -5.18 6.82 1.88
C GLY A 159 -5.34 5.31 1.74
N ALA A 160 -6.23 4.85 0.86
CA ALA A 160 -6.27 3.44 0.49
C ALA A 160 -4.91 2.98 -0.04
N VAL A 161 -4.38 1.90 0.50
CA VAL A 161 -3.08 1.32 0.12
C VAL A 161 -3.32 0.04 -0.67
N GLU A 162 -2.77 0.00 -1.88
CA GLU A 162 -2.77 -1.20 -2.69
C GLU A 162 -1.61 -2.11 -2.27
N PHE A 163 -1.88 -3.40 -2.19
CA PHE A 163 -0.85 -4.39 -1.92
C PHE A 163 -0.90 -5.51 -2.96
N ARG A 164 0.27 -6.03 -3.26
CA ARG A 164 0.47 -7.14 -4.17
C ARG A 164 1.64 -7.99 -3.69
N VAL A 165 1.46 -9.31 -3.72
CA VAL A 165 2.56 -10.23 -3.41
C VAL A 165 3.63 -10.18 -4.51
N GLU A 166 4.89 -10.09 -4.10
CA GLU A 166 6.05 -10.16 -4.98
C GLU A 166 6.45 -11.62 -5.27
N LYS A 167 7.37 -11.82 -6.21
CA LYS A 167 7.86 -13.16 -6.60
C LYS A 167 8.44 -13.99 -5.45
N ALA A 168 8.89 -13.35 -4.39
CA ALA A 168 9.44 -13.98 -3.19
C ALA A 168 8.35 -14.31 -2.12
N GLY A 169 7.06 -14.07 -2.39
CA GLY A 169 5.99 -14.26 -1.42
C GLY A 169 5.89 -13.15 -0.37
N LEU A 170 6.49 -12.00 -0.65
CA LEU A 170 6.50 -10.84 0.25
C LEU A 170 5.48 -9.80 -0.18
N ILE A 171 4.91 -9.10 0.80
CA ILE A 171 4.10 -7.89 0.62
C ILE A 171 4.79 -6.76 1.36
N HIS A 172 4.91 -5.61 0.72
CA HIS A 172 5.40 -4.36 1.30
C HIS A 172 4.33 -3.28 1.19
N ALA A 173 4.12 -2.51 2.27
CA ALA A 173 3.17 -1.42 2.27
C ALA A 173 3.57 -0.31 3.24
N GLY A 174 3.42 0.94 2.82
CA GLY A 174 3.53 2.09 3.70
C GLY A 174 2.21 2.31 4.44
N VAL A 175 2.22 2.24 5.77
CA VAL A 175 1.02 2.26 6.62
C VAL A 175 0.83 3.57 7.38
N GLY A 176 1.76 4.51 7.26
CA GLY A 176 1.66 5.83 7.89
C GLY A 176 2.97 6.58 7.89
N LYS A 177 2.98 7.70 8.59
CA LYS A 177 4.15 8.56 8.77
C LYS A 177 4.65 8.50 10.21
N ALA A 178 5.94 8.77 10.43
CA ALA A 178 6.53 8.85 11.76
C ALA A 178 5.88 9.93 12.63
N SER A 179 5.29 10.97 12.01
CA SER A 179 4.50 12.02 12.67
C SER A 179 3.17 11.53 13.26
N PHE A 180 2.65 10.38 12.84
CA PHE A 180 1.41 9.81 13.37
C PHE A 180 1.57 9.39 14.84
N THR A 181 0.46 9.33 15.58
CA THR A 181 0.46 8.76 16.92
C THR A 181 0.74 7.25 16.87
N GLU A 182 1.29 6.69 17.96
CA GLU A 182 1.56 5.25 18.04
C GLU A 182 0.28 4.44 17.87
N GLN A 183 -0.82 4.89 18.47
CA GLN A 183 -2.12 4.25 18.36
C GLN A 183 -2.64 4.24 16.93
N ALA A 184 -2.55 5.36 16.19
CA ALA A 184 -2.96 5.43 14.79
C ALA A 184 -2.14 4.47 13.90
N LEU A 185 -0.85 4.32 14.16
CA LEU A 185 0.00 3.36 13.44
C LEU A 185 -0.38 1.92 13.76
N VAL A 186 -0.63 1.60 15.03
CA VAL A 186 -1.09 0.26 15.46
C VAL A 186 -2.41 -0.10 14.77
N GLU A 187 -3.39 0.80 14.77
CA GLU A 187 -4.68 0.58 14.13
C GLU A 187 -4.55 0.41 12.61
N ASN A 188 -3.71 1.22 11.96
CA ASN A 188 -3.42 1.07 10.52
C ASN A 188 -2.75 -0.28 10.21
N ILE A 189 -1.80 -0.71 11.03
CA ILE A 189 -1.10 -1.99 10.82
C ILE A 189 -2.06 -3.16 11.01
N ARG A 190 -2.92 -3.12 12.03
CA ARG A 190 -3.96 -4.15 12.25
C ARG A 190 -4.94 -4.21 11.08
N ALA A 191 -5.48 -3.07 10.65
CA ALA A 191 -6.38 -3.00 9.50
C ALA A 191 -5.74 -3.55 8.22
N PHE A 192 -4.45 -3.26 8.01
CA PHE A 192 -3.70 -3.79 6.89
C PHE A 192 -3.50 -5.31 7.00
N ALA A 193 -3.13 -5.83 8.17
CA ALA A 193 -2.99 -7.26 8.42
C ALA A 193 -4.31 -8.01 8.19
N ASP A 194 -5.43 -7.47 8.67
CA ASP A 194 -6.76 -8.04 8.46
C ASP A 194 -7.14 -8.08 6.97
N ALA A 195 -6.86 -7.01 6.22
CA ALA A 195 -7.11 -6.98 4.78
C ALA A 195 -6.28 -8.03 4.03
N VAL A 196 -5.02 -8.22 4.41
CA VAL A 196 -4.15 -9.27 3.86
C VAL A 196 -4.68 -10.66 4.23
N MET A 197 -5.10 -10.88 5.48
CA MET A 197 -5.67 -12.16 5.94
C MET A 197 -6.97 -12.51 5.21
N LYS A 198 -7.84 -11.53 4.98
CA LYS A 198 -9.10 -11.70 4.20
C LYS A 198 -8.83 -12.06 2.73
N SER A 199 -7.68 -11.68 2.19
CA SER A 199 -7.28 -12.00 0.80
C SER A 199 -6.56 -13.34 0.66
N LYS A 200 -6.56 -14.20 1.70
CA LYS A 200 -5.94 -15.53 1.67
C LYS A 200 -6.57 -16.39 0.56
N PRO A 201 -5.76 -16.92 -0.38
CA PRO A 201 -6.25 -17.83 -1.42
C PRO A 201 -6.68 -19.17 -0.82
N SER A 202 -7.72 -19.78 -1.39
CA SER A 202 -8.18 -21.13 -0.99
C SER A 202 -7.12 -22.22 -1.19
N GLY A 203 -6.26 -22.05 -2.19
CA GLY A 203 -5.14 -22.97 -2.48
C GLY A 203 -3.94 -22.86 -1.54
N SER A 204 -3.91 -21.87 -0.64
CA SER A 204 -2.80 -21.73 0.33
C SER A 204 -2.91 -22.76 1.45
N LYS A 205 -1.94 -23.67 1.51
CA LYS A 205 -1.81 -24.69 2.56
C LYS A 205 -0.86 -24.23 3.67
N GLY A 206 -1.16 -24.60 4.91
CA GLY A 206 -0.32 -24.29 6.07
C GLY A 206 -0.44 -22.85 6.57
N THR A 207 0.64 -22.36 7.21
CA THR A 207 0.68 -21.02 7.82
C THR A 207 0.75 -19.95 6.74
N PHE A 208 -0.31 -19.13 6.64
CA PHE A 208 -0.40 -18.07 5.63
C PHE A 208 0.51 -16.90 5.95
N LEU A 209 0.46 -16.35 7.17
CA LEU A 209 1.32 -15.26 7.63
C LEU A 209 2.53 -15.84 8.38
N LYS A 210 3.68 -15.92 7.73
CA LYS A 210 4.90 -16.53 8.27
C LYS A 210 5.70 -15.58 9.14
N ARG A 211 5.95 -14.37 8.65
CA ARG A 211 6.78 -13.35 9.32
C ARG A 211 6.24 -11.98 9.02
N VAL A 212 6.32 -11.10 10.01
CA VAL A 212 5.99 -9.68 9.88
C VAL A 212 7.12 -8.86 10.45
N ALA A 213 7.42 -7.74 9.80
CA ALA A 213 8.35 -6.75 10.28
C ALA A 213 7.84 -5.35 9.97
N VAL A 214 8.14 -4.42 10.86
CA VAL A 214 7.87 -2.99 10.68
C VAL A 214 9.19 -2.24 10.66
N THR A 215 9.30 -1.23 9.82
CA THR A 215 10.48 -0.38 9.69
C THR A 215 10.08 1.07 9.39
N SER A 216 10.97 2.01 9.69
CA SER A 216 10.92 3.35 9.13
C SER A 216 11.82 3.44 7.90
N THR A 217 11.64 4.46 7.05
CA THR A 217 12.37 4.62 5.78
C THR A 217 13.88 4.47 5.93
N MET A 218 14.45 4.98 7.02
CA MET A 218 15.90 4.98 7.25
C MET A 218 16.30 4.18 8.50
N GLY A 219 15.35 3.48 9.12
CA GLY A 219 15.56 2.70 10.34
C GLY A 219 15.80 1.22 10.09
N PRO A 220 16.17 0.47 11.12
CA PRO A 220 16.22 -0.98 11.10
C PRO A 220 14.81 -1.60 11.16
N GLY A 221 14.66 -2.80 10.60
CA GLY A 221 13.43 -3.57 10.69
C GLY A 221 13.28 -4.24 12.05
N VAL A 222 12.10 -4.13 12.66
CA VAL A 222 11.71 -4.80 13.91
C VAL A 222 10.75 -5.93 13.59
N LYS A 223 11.07 -7.14 14.04
CA LYS A 223 10.21 -8.32 13.83
C LYS A 223 9.03 -8.28 14.80
N ILE A 224 7.84 -8.53 14.29
CA ILE A 224 6.60 -8.56 15.07
C ILE A 224 6.14 -10.00 15.22
N GLU A 225 5.61 -10.31 16.39
CA GLU A 225 4.92 -11.56 16.65
C GLU A 225 3.59 -11.60 15.85
N PRO A 226 3.40 -12.54 14.90
CA PRO A 226 2.19 -12.58 14.08
C PRO A 226 0.89 -12.73 14.89
N ALA A 227 0.95 -13.39 16.05
CA ALA A 227 -0.19 -13.56 16.93
C ALA A 227 -0.71 -12.22 17.49
N SER A 228 0.19 -11.25 17.74
CA SER A 228 -0.18 -9.92 18.24
C SER A 228 -0.97 -9.06 17.23
N LEU A 229 -0.95 -9.44 15.94
CA LEU A 229 -1.72 -8.77 14.89
C LEU A 229 -3.15 -9.31 14.78
N ILE A 230 -3.37 -10.59 15.12
CA ILE A 230 -4.65 -11.31 14.90
C ILE A 230 -5.55 -11.19 16.13
N GLY A 231 -5.03 -10.81 17.28
CA GLY A 231 -5.72 -10.81 18.58
C GLY A 231 -6.59 -9.60 18.91
N GLY A 232 -6.86 -8.67 18.01
CA GLY A 232 -7.58 -7.43 18.30
C GLY A 232 -9.04 -7.37 17.85
N GLY A 233 -9.64 -8.46 17.41
CA GLY A 233 -10.96 -8.44 16.78
C GLY A 233 -11.93 -9.55 17.20
N ALA A 234 -11.84 -10.05 18.44
CA ALA A 234 -12.83 -10.95 19.01
C ALA A 234 -13.25 -10.43 20.40
N GLY A 235 -14.23 -9.55 20.41
CA GLY A 235 -14.97 -9.03 21.55
C GLY A 235 -16.25 -8.46 21.02
#